data_8b102a5be25721cab7b01f956ad0d262
#
_entry.id   8b102a5be25721cab7b01f956ad0d262
#
_cell.length_a   1.000
_cell.length_b   1.000
_cell.length_c   1.000
_cell.angle_alpha   90.00
_cell.angle_beta   90.00
_cell.angle_gamma   90.00
#
_symmetry.space_group_name_H-M   'P 1'
#
loop_
_entity.id
_entity.type
_entity.pdbx_description
1 polymer ?
#
loop_
_entity_poly.entity_id
_entity_poly.type
_entity_poly.pdbx_seq_one_letter_code
_entity_poly.pdbx_strand_id
1 'polypeptide(L)'
;MDGTRISASILATGFEEHVMVNDGEIQHLRRCIELATEALELGDEPFGSVLVAAEGQVLFEDHNHVASGDRTRHPEFEIARWAAANMTPEARAEATVYTSGEHCPMCAAAHGWVGLGRIVYVSSSEQLAAWLTDLGVPAPPVRALPIREVVPNVAVEGPVPALAEQVRDLHRRFHSST
;
A
#
# COMPACT_ATOMS: atom_id res chain seq x y z
N MET A 1 30.65 53.54 -11.20
CA MET A 1 30.47 52.39 -12.12
C MET A 1 29.78 51.32 -11.30
N ASP A 2 28.52 51.19 -11.57
CA ASP A 2 27.54 50.47 -10.76
C ASP A 2 27.43 49.03 -11.25
N GLY A 3 27.74 48.12 -10.40
CA GLY A 3 27.73 46.68 -10.71
C GLY A 3 26.55 45.98 -10.07
N THR A 4 25.40 46.05 -10.71
CA THR A 4 24.16 45.38 -10.26
C THR A 4 24.32 43.86 -10.26
N ARG A 5 24.33 43.27 -9.05
CA ARG A 5 24.22 41.81 -8.89
C ARG A 5 22.76 41.38 -9.03
N ILE A 6 22.48 40.66 -10.10
CA ILE A 6 21.19 40.00 -10.29
C ILE A 6 21.23 38.69 -9.48
N SER A 7 20.40 38.64 -8.42
CA SER A 7 20.15 37.41 -7.65
C SER A 7 19.21 36.54 -8.46
N ALA A 8 19.72 35.41 -8.98
CA ALA A 8 18.90 34.38 -9.60
C ALA A 8 18.25 33.53 -8.50
N SER A 9 16.95 33.71 -8.33
CA SER A 9 16.13 32.82 -7.51
C SER A 9 16.04 31.44 -8.20
N ILE A 10 16.62 30.44 -7.61
CA ILE A 10 16.49 29.04 -8.05
C ILE A 10 15.10 28.59 -7.60
N LEU A 11 14.15 28.51 -8.54
CA LEU A 11 12.90 27.80 -8.36
C LEU A 11 13.22 26.32 -8.25
N ALA A 12 13.00 25.74 -7.07
CA ALA A 12 13.00 24.31 -6.86
C ALA A 12 11.81 23.73 -7.64
N THR A 13 12.08 23.22 -8.85
CA THR A 13 11.14 22.36 -9.56
C THR A 13 11.10 21.05 -8.84
N GLY A 14 10.00 20.81 -8.07
CA GLY A 14 9.69 19.52 -7.52
C GLY A 14 9.56 18.51 -8.66
N PHE A 15 10.49 17.60 -8.78
CA PHE A 15 10.31 16.39 -9.55
C PHE A 15 9.27 15.55 -8.79
N GLU A 16 8.02 15.57 -9.27
CA GLU A 16 7.10 14.49 -8.95
C GLU A 16 7.71 13.23 -9.58
N GLU A 17 8.23 12.33 -8.76
CA GLU A 17 8.61 11.00 -9.21
C GLU A 17 7.34 10.33 -9.77
N HIS A 18 7.21 10.33 -11.09
CA HIS A 18 6.12 9.61 -11.76
C HIS A 18 6.36 8.11 -11.54
N VAL A 19 5.57 7.52 -10.66
CA VAL A 19 5.54 6.07 -10.50
C VAL A 19 5.07 5.45 -11.80
N MET A 20 5.98 4.78 -12.49
CA MET A 20 5.73 4.19 -13.82
C MET A 20 5.22 2.75 -13.63
N VAL A 21 3.93 2.61 -13.35
CA VAL A 21 3.27 1.29 -13.39
C VAL A 21 2.78 1.01 -14.81
N ASN A 22 2.99 -0.21 -15.29
CA ASN A 22 2.52 -0.65 -16.59
C ASN A 22 1.05 -1.15 -16.54
N ASP A 23 0.45 -1.41 -17.70
CA ASP A 23 -0.95 -1.82 -17.79
C ASP A 23 -1.25 -3.12 -17.03
N GLY A 24 -0.34 -4.08 -16.99
CA GLY A 24 -0.49 -5.33 -16.24
C GLY A 24 -0.51 -5.07 -14.72
N GLU A 25 0.36 -4.21 -14.24
CA GLU A 25 0.41 -3.81 -12.84
C GLU A 25 -0.85 -3.04 -12.43
N ILE A 26 -1.37 -2.20 -13.30
CA ILE A 26 -2.66 -1.52 -13.08
C ILE A 26 -3.80 -2.52 -12.90
N GLN A 27 -3.82 -3.65 -13.62
CA GLN A 27 -4.84 -4.68 -13.44
C GLN A 27 -4.74 -5.34 -12.05
N HIS A 28 -3.53 -5.64 -11.55
CA HIS A 28 -3.35 -6.16 -10.21
C HIS A 28 -3.79 -5.14 -9.13
N LEU A 29 -3.47 -3.86 -9.30
CA LEU A 29 -3.94 -2.81 -8.40
C LEU A 29 -5.47 -2.62 -8.43
N ARG A 30 -6.10 -2.76 -9.60
CA ARG A 30 -7.57 -2.78 -9.70
C ARG A 30 -8.16 -3.97 -8.95
N ARG A 31 -7.55 -5.16 -9.07
CA ARG A 31 -7.99 -6.32 -8.28
C ARG A 31 -7.86 -6.09 -6.77
N CYS A 32 -6.81 -5.39 -6.31
CA CYS A 32 -6.70 -4.99 -4.91
C CYS A 32 -7.87 -4.09 -4.46
N ILE A 33 -8.33 -3.17 -5.32
CA ILE A 33 -9.48 -2.31 -5.02
C ILE A 33 -10.81 -3.10 -5.01
N GLU A 34 -10.96 -4.09 -5.88
CA GLU A 34 -12.10 -5.01 -5.85
C GLU A 34 -12.13 -5.78 -4.51
N LEU A 35 -11.02 -6.36 -4.11
CA LEU A 35 -10.87 -7.05 -2.81
C LEU A 35 -11.15 -6.11 -1.62
N ALA A 36 -10.69 -4.86 -1.68
CA ALA A 36 -11.02 -3.85 -0.67
C ALA A 36 -12.53 -3.52 -0.66
N THR A 37 -13.19 -3.58 -1.81
CA THR A 37 -14.65 -3.42 -1.92
C THR A 37 -15.38 -4.62 -1.32
N GLU A 38 -14.90 -5.84 -1.57
CA GLU A 38 -15.44 -7.06 -0.95
C GLU A 38 -15.32 -7.01 0.59
N ALA A 39 -14.16 -6.55 1.13
CA ALA A 39 -13.98 -6.31 2.55
C ALA A 39 -15.04 -5.34 3.11
N LEU A 40 -15.23 -4.20 2.46
CA LEU A 40 -16.22 -3.19 2.84
C LEU A 40 -17.64 -3.78 2.89
N GLU A 41 -18.04 -4.58 1.92
CA GLU A 41 -19.35 -5.23 1.85
C GLU A 41 -19.57 -6.24 2.98
N LEU A 42 -18.50 -6.83 3.48
CA LEU A 42 -18.50 -7.75 4.62
C LEU A 42 -18.40 -7.04 5.98
N GLY A 43 -18.24 -5.70 5.99
CA GLY A 43 -18.12 -4.89 7.21
C GLY A 43 -16.69 -4.80 7.74
N ASP A 44 -15.69 -5.21 6.95
CA ASP A 44 -14.28 -5.07 7.25
C ASP A 44 -13.69 -3.74 6.73
N GLU A 45 -12.57 -3.30 7.30
CA GLU A 45 -11.83 -2.15 6.77
C GLU A 45 -11.42 -2.41 5.32
N PRO A 46 -11.56 -1.42 4.39
CA PRO A 46 -11.43 -1.66 2.95
C PRO A 46 -9.97 -1.76 2.48
N PHE A 47 -9.37 -2.91 2.70
CA PHE A 47 -8.04 -3.24 2.22
C PHE A 47 -8.05 -4.57 1.46
N GLY A 48 -7.28 -4.63 0.38
CA GLY A 48 -7.13 -5.83 -0.43
C GLY A 48 -5.74 -5.89 -1.04
N SER A 49 -5.19 -7.09 -1.19
CA SER A 49 -3.82 -7.32 -1.65
C SER A 49 -3.72 -8.59 -2.49
N VAL A 50 -2.77 -8.58 -3.41
CA VAL A 50 -2.50 -9.65 -4.38
C VAL A 50 -1.01 -9.96 -4.41
N LEU A 51 -0.64 -11.24 -4.29
CA LEU A 51 0.72 -11.73 -4.49
C LEU A 51 0.88 -12.27 -5.90
N VAL A 52 1.89 -11.79 -6.62
CA VAL A 52 2.15 -12.15 -8.02
C VAL A 52 3.58 -12.68 -8.17
N ALA A 53 3.74 -13.81 -8.84
CA ALA A 53 5.03 -14.40 -9.18
C ALA A 53 5.79 -13.53 -10.20
N ALA A 54 7.09 -13.78 -10.36
CA ALA A 54 7.92 -13.10 -11.35
C ALA A 54 7.38 -13.22 -12.78
N GLU A 55 6.73 -14.35 -13.09
CA GLU A 55 6.14 -14.63 -14.40
C GLU A 55 4.76 -13.97 -14.61
N GLY A 56 4.25 -13.23 -13.61
CA GLY A 56 2.98 -12.52 -13.67
C GLY A 56 1.76 -13.35 -13.24
N GLN A 57 1.95 -14.59 -12.75
CA GLN A 57 0.85 -15.40 -12.22
C GLN A 57 0.44 -14.91 -10.83
N VAL A 58 -0.86 -14.73 -10.59
CA VAL A 58 -1.42 -14.51 -9.26
C VAL A 58 -1.28 -15.81 -8.45
N LEU A 59 -0.59 -15.74 -7.32
CA LEU A 59 -0.34 -16.87 -6.42
C LEU A 59 -1.30 -16.91 -5.24
N PHE A 60 -1.64 -15.74 -4.72
CA PHE A 60 -2.53 -15.58 -3.57
C PHE A 60 -3.16 -14.19 -3.60
N GLU A 61 -4.39 -14.09 -3.15
CA GLU A 61 -5.08 -12.82 -2.96
C GLU A 61 -5.97 -12.89 -1.72
N ASP A 62 -6.12 -11.76 -1.03
CA ASP A 62 -6.94 -11.68 0.17
C ASP A 62 -7.42 -10.24 0.42
N HIS A 63 -8.40 -10.10 1.29
CA HIS A 63 -8.88 -8.83 1.81
C HIS A 63 -8.82 -8.80 3.34
N ASN A 64 -9.12 -7.68 3.95
CA ASN A 64 -9.12 -7.50 5.39
C ASN A 64 -10.24 -8.33 6.07
N HIS A 65 -9.98 -8.88 7.28
CA HIS A 65 -10.90 -9.70 8.06
C HIS A 65 -10.97 -9.27 9.54
N VAL A 66 -10.73 -7.99 9.85
CA VAL A 66 -10.66 -7.48 11.23
C VAL A 66 -12.01 -7.39 11.94
N ALA A 67 -13.13 -7.41 11.20
CA ALA A 67 -14.50 -7.41 11.76
C ALA A 67 -14.75 -8.61 12.69
N SER A 68 -14.00 -9.71 12.51
CA SER A 68 -14.04 -10.88 13.39
C SER A 68 -13.52 -10.62 14.82
N GLY A 69 -12.92 -9.44 15.08
CA GLY A 69 -12.31 -9.04 16.36
C GLY A 69 -10.79 -9.20 16.42
N ASP A 70 -10.18 -9.97 15.50
CA ASP A 70 -8.72 -10.06 15.39
C ASP A 70 -8.19 -8.97 14.45
N ARG A 71 -7.64 -7.93 15.04
CA ARG A 71 -7.11 -6.77 14.33
C ARG A 71 -5.77 -6.99 13.63
N THR A 72 -5.27 -8.21 13.64
CA THR A 72 -4.04 -8.59 12.91
C THR A 72 -4.33 -9.25 11.56
N ARG A 73 -5.60 -9.54 11.25
CA ARG A 73 -6.01 -10.21 10.02
C ARG A 73 -6.03 -9.27 8.81
N HIS A 74 -4.84 -8.77 8.47
CA HIS A 74 -4.60 -7.94 7.29
C HIS A 74 -4.21 -8.81 6.09
N PRO A 75 -4.63 -8.47 4.87
CA PRO A 75 -4.34 -9.27 3.68
C PRO A 75 -2.84 -9.41 3.42
N GLU A 76 -2.06 -8.36 3.63
CA GLU A 76 -0.60 -8.40 3.44
C GLU A 76 0.09 -9.32 4.45
N PHE A 77 -0.44 -9.40 5.68
CA PHE A 77 0.07 -10.30 6.71
C PHE A 77 -0.21 -11.77 6.36
N GLU A 78 -1.41 -12.06 5.85
CA GLU A 78 -1.77 -13.41 5.37
C GLU A 78 -0.96 -13.79 4.13
N ILE A 79 -0.70 -12.86 3.20
CA ILE A 79 0.24 -13.06 2.08
C ILE A 79 1.62 -13.47 2.60
N ALA A 80 2.18 -12.77 3.58
CA ALA A 80 3.49 -13.09 4.13
C ALA A 80 3.53 -14.50 4.76
N ARG A 81 2.49 -14.88 5.51
CA ARG A 81 2.35 -16.22 6.11
C ARG A 81 2.22 -17.30 5.05
N TRP A 82 1.37 -17.07 4.05
CA TRP A 82 1.17 -18.00 2.94
C TRP A 82 2.46 -18.19 2.14
N ALA A 83 3.15 -17.11 1.79
CA ALA A 83 4.41 -17.16 1.06
C ALA A 83 5.50 -17.92 1.83
N ALA A 84 5.61 -17.72 3.14
CA ALA A 84 6.55 -18.45 3.99
C ALA A 84 6.31 -19.95 3.96
N ALA A 85 5.05 -20.38 3.88
CA ALA A 85 4.68 -21.80 3.90
C ALA A 85 4.74 -22.49 2.53
N ASN A 86 4.58 -21.72 1.42
CA ASN A 86 4.34 -22.28 0.08
C ASN A 86 5.40 -21.94 -0.96
N MET A 87 6.32 -21.01 -0.68
CA MET A 87 7.32 -20.54 -1.66
C MET A 87 8.74 -20.74 -1.17
N THR A 88 9.68 -20.96 -2.10
CA THR A 88 11.12 -20.94 -1.76
C THR A 88 11.59 -19.50 -1.48
N PRO A 89 12.71 -19.29 -0.76
CA PRO A 89 13.25 -17.96 -0.53
C PRO A 89 13.49 -17.16 -1.81
N GLU A 90 13.99 -17.81 -2.85
CA GLU A 90 14.27 -17.20 -4.14
C GLU A 90 12.98 -16.73 -4.83
N ALA A 91 11.97 -17.60 -4.88
CA ALA A 91 10.67 -17.24 -5.46
C ALA A 91 9.98 -16.09 -4.71
N ARG A 92 10.13 -16.02 -3.36
CA ARG A 92 9.64 -14.89 -2.58
C ARG A 92 10.34 -13.59 -2.92
N ALA A 93 11.66 -13.62 -3.07
CA ALA A 93 12.45 -12.43 -3.39
C ALA A 93 12.13 -11.85 -4.77
N GLU A 94 11.65 -12.67 -5.71
CA GLU A 94 11.28 -12.28 -7.07
C GLU A 94 9.79 -11.91 -7.20
N ALA A 95 8.96 -12.24 -6.21
CA ALA A 95 7.53 -11.95 -6.22
C ALA A 95 7.23 -10.48 -5.92
N THR A 96 6.08 -10.00 -6.41
CA THR A 96 5.58 -8.65 -6.13
C THR A 96 4.26 -8.72 -5.35
N VAL A 97 4.13 -7.92 -4.30
CA VAL A 97 2.87 -7.69 -3.60
C VAL A 97 2.25 -6.38 -4.09
N TYR A 98 1.07 -6.48 -4.65
CA TYR A 98 0.21 -5.34 -4.96
C TYR A 98 -0.80 -5.15 -3.84
N THR A 99 -1.10 -3.89 -3.48
CA THR A 99 -2.03 -3.60 -2.38
C THR A 99 -2.78 -2.28 -2.59
N SER A 100 -4.00 -2.19 -2.09
CA SER A 100 -4.80 -0.96 -2.13
C SER A 100 -4.24 0.14 -1.22
N GLY A 101 -3.58 -0.22 -0.12
CA GLY A 101 -2.94 0.69 0.83
C GLY A 101 -1.53 0.29 1.19
N GLU A 102 -0.66 1.23 1.49
CA GLU A 102 0.69 0.98 1.97
C GLU A 102 0.67 0.12 3.24
N HIS A 103 1.55 -0.89 3.30
CA HIS A 103 1.65 -1.80 4.45
C HIS A 103 1.80 -1.04 5.77
N CYS A 104 1.00 -1.40 6.77
CA CYS A 104 1.24 -0.97 8.14
C CYS A 104 2.56 -1.57 8.67
N PRO A 105 3.12 -1.05 9.80
CA PRO A 105 4.39 -1.55 10.34
C PRO A 105 4.42 -3.05 10.63
N MET A 106 3.29 -3.66 11.04
CA MET A 106 3.19 -5.10 11.26
C MET A 106 3.38 -5.88 9.95
N CYS A 107 2.65 -5.48 8.90
CA CYS A 107 2.71 -6.13 7.58
C CYS A 107 4.06 -5.90 6.90
N ALA A 108 4.60 -4.68 6.99
CA ALA A 108 5.92 -4.36 6.46
C ALA A 108 7.02 -5.21 7.12
N ALA A 109 6.99 -5.36 8.44
CA ALA A 109 7.93 -6.22 9.15
C ALA A 109 7.78 -7.70 8.74
N ALA A 110 6.56 -8.21 8.64
CA ALA A 110 6.32 -9.59 8.20
C ALA A 110 6.84 -9.82 6.77
N HIS A 111 6.56 -8.90 5.83
CA HIS A 111 7.07 -8.91 4.46
C HIS A 111 8.59 -9.01 4.42
N GLY A 112 9.28 -8.16 5.19
CA GLY A 112 10.74 -8.17 5.28
C GLY A 112 11.30 -9.46 5.91
N TRP A 113 10.69 -9.96 7.00
CA TRP A 113 11.15 -11.18 7.67
C TRP A 113 11.03 -12.43 6.80
N VAL A 114 10.00 -12.54 5.96
CA VAL A 114 9.84 -13.69 5.06
C VAL A 114 10.61 -13.52 3.77
N GLY A 115 11.20 -12.35 3.51
CA GLY A 115 12.02 -12.08 2.34
C GLY A 115 11.21 -11.96 1.04
N LEU A 116 10.00 -11.40 1.12
CA LEU A 116 9.23 -11.02 -0.07
C LEU A 116 9.92 -9.85 -0.80
N GLY A 117 9.73 -9.78 -2.12
CA GLY A 117 10.37 -8.81 -2.99
C GLY A 117 9.65 -7.45 -3.01
N ARG A 118 9.31 -6.99 -4.20
CA ARG A 118 8.75 -5.65 -4.47
C ARG A 118 7.34 -5.46 -3.90
N ILE A 119 7.03 -4.22 -3.49
CA ILE A 119 5.68 -3.78 -3.11
C ILE A 119 5.24 -2.65 -4.04
N VAL A 120 3.99 -2.71 -4.53
CA VAL A 120 3.32 -1.64 -5.26
C VAL A 120 1.99 -1.33 -4.59
N TYR A 121 1.78 -0.06 -4.20
CA TYR A 121 0.56 0.33 -3.49
C TYR A 121 -0.17 1.49 -4.17
N VAL A 122 -1.52 1.52 -4.00
CA VAL A 122 -2.38 2.58 -4.56
C VAL A 122 -2.30 3.85 -3.73
N SER A 123 -2.42 3.74 -2.40
CA SER A 123 -2.43 4.89 -1.48
C SER A 123 -1.41 4.74 -0.38
N SER A 124 -0.75 5.84 0.00
CA SER A 124 0.26 5.84 1.06
C SER A 124 -0.36 5.87 2.46
N SER A 125 0.42 5.46 3.46
CA SER A 125 0.07 5.59 4.87
C SER A 125 -0.20 7.04 5.28
N GLU A 126 0.52 7.99 4.70
CA GLU A 126 0.32 9.43 4.92
C GLU A 126 -1.03 9.91 4.36
N GLN A 127 -1.37 9.50 3.13
CA GLN A 127 -2.68 9.81 2.53
C GLN A 127 -3.82 9.24 3.37
N LEU A 128 -3.72 7.97 3.78
CA LEU A 128 -4.71 7.35 4.63
C LEU A 128 -4.87 8.10 5.96
N ALA A 129 -3.78 8.43 6.64
CA ALA A 129 -3.81 9.17 7.90
C ALA A 129 -4.50 10.54 7.75
N ALA A 130 -4.24 11.26 6.64
CA ALA A 130 -4.89 12.52 6.34
C ALA A 130 -6.41 12.32 6.12
N TRP A 131 -6.83 11.33 5.32
CA TRP A 131 -8.24 11.05 5.07
C TRP A 131 -9.01 10.67 6.34
N LEU A 132 -8.41 9.83 7.20
CA LEU A 132 -9.03 9.43 8.47
C LEU A 132 -9.14 10.62 9.44
N THR A 133 -8.16 11.52 9.44
CA THR A 133 -8.21 12.77 10.22
C THR A 133 -9.34 13.67 9.76
N ASP A 134 -9.49 13.86 8.44
CA ASP A 134 -10.59 14.62 7.84
C ASP A 134 -11.98 14.05 8.18
N LEU A 135 -12.06 12.72 8.33
CA LEU A 135 -13.28 12.01 8.73
C LEU A 135 -13.51 12.00 10.26
N GLY A 136 -12.62 12.57 11.05
CA GLY A 136 -12.72 12.60 12.52
C GLY A 136 -12.46 11.23 13.18
N VAL A 137 -11.81 10.29 12.47
CA VAL A 137 -11.49 8.97 13.02
C VAL A 137 -10.33 9.09 14.01
N PRO A 138 -10.43 8.53 15.23
CA PRO A 138 -9.34 8.54 16.19
C PRO A 138 -8.07 7.87 15.66
N ALA A 139 -6.90 8.38 16.05
CA ALA A 139 -5.63 7.77 15.67
C ALA A 139 -5.55 6.31 16.11
N PRO A 140 -5.03 5.39 15.27
CA PRO A 140 -4.86 4.01 15.65
C PRO A 140 -3.80 3.84 16.75
N PRO A 141 -3.80 2.72 17.50
CA PRO A 141 -2.81 2.45 18.55
C PRO A 141 -1.41 2.18 17.99
N VAL A 142 -1.29 1.90 16.69
CA VAL A 142 -0.02 1.67 16.00
C VAL A 142 0.32 2.90 15.18
N ARG A 143 1.53 3.42 15.36
CA ARG A 143 2.03 4.56 14.59
C ARG A 143 2.15 4.17 13.11
N ALA A 144 1.56 4.95 12.22
CA ALA A 144 1.75 4.81 10.78
C ALA A 144 3.17 5.24 10.42
N LEU A 145 4.00 4.27 10.03
CA LEU A 145 5.35 4.49 9.49
C LEU A 145 5.35 4.06 8.03
N PRO A 146 6.00 4.82 7.13
CA PRO A 146 6.24 4.37 5.76
C PRO A 146 7.02 3.04 5.75
N ILE A 147 6.74 2.18 4.76
CA ILE A 147 7.42 0.87 4.63
C ILE A 147 8.94 1.00 4.72
N ARG A 148 9.51 2.01 4.08
CA ARG A 148 10.98 2.23 4.01
C ARG A 148 11.62 2.54 5.38
N GLU A 149 10.86 2.98 6.36
CA GLU A 149 11.34 3.14 7.74
C GLU A 149 11.37 1.81 8.51
N VAL A 150 10.58 0.82 8.09
CA VAL A 150 10.50 -0.50 8.71
C VAL A 150 11.40 -1.51 7.99
N VAL A 151 11.38 -1.49 6.63
CA VAL A 151 12.15 -2.40 5.77
C VAL A 151 12.88 -1.59 4.69
N PRO A 152 14.05 -1.00 5.01
CA PRO A 152 14.69 0.01 4.16
C PRO A 152 15.20 -0.51 2.81
N ASN A 153 15.38 -1.83 2.67
CA ASN A 153 15.95 -2.43 1.46
C ASN A 153 14.91 -3.04 0.49
N VAL A 154 13.62 -2.97 0.82
CA VAL A 154 12.56 -3.45 -0.07
C VAL A 154 12.31 -2.43 -1.18
N ALA A 155 12.17 -2.91 -2.41
CA ALA A 155 11.74 -2.07 -3.53
C ALA A 155 10.26 -1.71 -3.35
N VAL A 156 9.95 -0.43 -3.26
CA VAL A 156 8.60 0.07 -2.98
C VAL A 156 8.23 1.13 -4.01
N GLU A 157 7.08 0.97 -4.64
CA GLU A 157 6.51 1.90 -5.61
C GLU A 157 5.08 2.29 -5.23
N GLY A 158 4.76 3.54 -5.35
CA GLY A 158 3.49 4.17 -4.98
C GLY A 158 3.71 5.57 -4.41
N PRO A 159 2.65 6.31 -4.14
CA PRO A 159 1.27 5.98 -4.48
C PRO A 159 0.97 6.05 -5.99
N VAL A 160 -0.16 5.44 -6.43
CA VAL A 160 -0.64 5.52 -7.82
C VAL A 160 -1.84 6.47 -7.90
N PRO A 161 -1.62 7.75 -8.25
CA PRO A 161 -2.64 8.81 -8.13
C PRO A 161 -3.91 8.53 -8.92
N ALA A 162 -3.79 7.87 -10.08
CA ALA A 162 -4.93 7.54 -10.95
C ALA A 162 -5.98 6.63 -10.29
N LEU A 163 -5.61 5.91 -9.24
CA LEU A 163 -6.47 4.97 -8.52
C LEU A 163 -6.78 5.41 -7.06
N ALA A 164 -6.03 6.36 -6.53
CA ALA A 164 -6.09 6.76 -5.12
C ALA A 164 -7.49 7.25 -4.67
N GLU A 165 -8.21 7.99 -5.52
CA GLU A 165 -9.57 8.46 -5.18
C GLU A 165 -10.58 7.31 -5.02
N GLN A 166 -10.40 6.18 -5.71
CA GLN A 166 -11.26 5.02 -5.53
C GLN A 166 -11.07 4.41 -4.13
N VAL A 167 -9.82 4.29 -3.68
CA VAL A 167 -9.51 3.81 -2.33
C VAL A 167 -10.03 4.78 -1.27
N ARG A 168 -9.84 6.11 -1.47
CA ARG A 168 -10.37 7.14 -0.57
C ARG A 168 -11.89 7.03 -0.41
N ASP A 169 -12.63 6.81 -1.51
CA ASP A 169 -14.08 6.65 -1.46
C ASP A 169 -14.51 5.43 -0.63
N LEU A 170 -13.80 4.30 -0.72
CA LEU A 170 -14.06 3.12 0.10
C LEU A 170 -13.89 3.43 1.59
N HIS A 171 -12.81 4.10 1.99
CA HIS A 171 -12.61 4.51 3.39
C HIS A 171 -13.67 5.49 3.86
N ARG A 172 -14.06 6.46 3.03
CA ARG A 172 -15.15 7.38 3.36
C ARG A 172 -16.46 6.63 3.60
N ARG A 173 -16.82 5.68 2.75
CA ARG A 173 -18.04 4.87 2.88
C ARG A 173 -18.02 4.04 4.16
N PHE A 174 -16.90 3.39 4.46
CA PHE A 174 -16.74 2.59 5.68
C PHE A 174 -17.00 3.42 6.94
N HIS A 175 -16.34 4.57 7.08
CA HIS A 175 -16.43 5.42 8.26
C HIS A 175 -17.70 6.29 8.32
N SER A 176 -18.45 6.45 7.21
CA SER A 176 -19.75 7.14 7.22
C SER A 176 -20.90 6.21 7.58
N SER A 177 -20.70 4.90 7.61
CA SER A 177 -21.73 3.90 7.91
C SER A 177 -21.67 3.41 9.36
N THR A 178 -20.69 3.93 10.14
CA THR A 178 -20.46 3.61 11.56
C THR A 178 -20.88 4.79 12.43
#